data_01d512405fbac1645ac2b9548224c315
#
_entry.id   01d512405fbac1645ac2b9548224c315
#
_cell.length_a   1.000
_cell.length_b   1.000
_cell.length_c   1.000
_cell.angle_alpha   90.00
_cell.angle_beta   90.00
_cell.angle_gamma   90.00
#
_symmetry.space_group_name_H-M   'P 1'
#
loop_
_entity.id
_entity.type
_entity.pdbx_description
1 polymer ?
#
loop_
_entity_poly.entity_id
_entity_poly.type
_entity_poly.pdbx_seq_one_letter_code
_entity_poly.pdbx_strand_id
1 'polypeptide(L)'
;MTDGIVQLVPLTIVASMFALFIFSGLRKRTRQSSEYGFNGSYTGRVGIGAGIASNWMSAGSFLGLAGVFYVKGYFGMAYVVGWTGGYVLLLVLMATQIRRFGKFTAPDFVGFRYESDTARTLAALISIIITIIYCVAQFRGIALLVSWLFGIAYLPAVIVGASLAVSFVVVSGILGVARNQKLQYFVLIITFILPLMLLTRKLGYFWILPQFGYGAAIGELQQQFGFNCSEPFANTSLFEWFALCFTLMFGTAGLPHVLSRFYVVPGMRDARWGVVWGLFFIALIYWSAPAYGVLTRLFEARNGMRLYAGGADAADMVVLTAASLGGLPTWAIGLLAAGGMSAAFSTAAGLLMTGSASFSYDIYPRLINPKATERDKSYAAKGFFLLLAAVVMVLTLQPWGMIAEIAALAFAVAGNTIFPAFLLGIWWPRANAAGAICGMLTGLVISFAPFIAGDSLPLVSQLFPLTSSAFIGAPLVMIVMIVTSLLTTPPSAAIRLFVSRDVHDCHEE
;
A
#
# COMPACT_ATOMS: atom_id res chain seq x y z
N MET A 1 0.72 17.86 -21.17
CA MET A 1 2.02 17.59 -20.49
C MET A 1 3.11 18.22 -21.33
N THR A 2 4.20 18.69 -20.72
CA THR A 2 5.29 19.44 -21.41
C THR A 2 6.11 18.48 -22.26
N ASP A 3 5.64 18.18 -23.47
CA ASP A 3 6.33 17.29 -24.39
C ASP A 3 7.72 17.85 -24.73
N GLY A 4 8.75 17.11 -24.35
CA GLY A 4 10.15 17.40 -24.70
C GLY A 4 10.90 18.40 -23.80
N ILE A 5 10.29 18.92 -22.71
CA ILE A 5 10.97 19.90 -21.83
C ILE A 5 11.37 19.24 -20.50
N VAL A 6 12.69 19.18 -20.26
CA VAL A 6 13.24 18.69 -18.99
C VAL A 6 12.98 19.72 -17.87
N GLN A 7 12.41 19.27 -16.77
CA GLN A 7 12.13 20.09 -15.58
C GLN A 7 13.36 20.21 -14.68
N LEU A 8 14.31 21.10 -15.03
CA LEU A 8 15.63 21.19 -14.38
C LEU A 8 15.56 21.41 -12.86
N VAL A 9 14.76 22.37 -12.37
CA VAL A 9 14.66 22.65 -10.93
C VAL A 9 14.00 21.48 -10.16
N PRO A 10 12.85 20.93 -10.58
CA PRO A 10 12.31 19.70 -10.00
C PRO A 10 13.29 18.52 -10.04
N LEU A 11 14.00 18.33 -11.15
CA LEU A 11 14.96 17.25 -11.31
C LEU A 11 16.12 17.36 -10.31
N THR A 12 16.67 18.57 -10.11
CA THR A 12 17.75 18.77 -9.11
C THR A 12 17.28 18.49 -7.69
N ILE A 13 16.04 18.83 -7.34
CA ILE A 13 15.46 18.54 -6.03
C ILE A 13 15.28 17.02 -5.84
N VAL A 14 14.73 16.35 -6.84
CA VAL A 14 14.57 14.87 -6.81
C VAL A 14 15.93 14.18 -6.73
N ALA A 15 16.92 14.59 -7.54
CA ALA A 15 18.26 14.03 -7.52
C ALA A 15 18.96 14.24 -6.16
N SER A 16 18.81 15.43 -5.56
CA SER A 16 19.37 15.74 -4.22
C SER A 16 18.73 14.86 -3.14
N MET A 17 17.42 14.66 -3.21
CA MET A 17 16.71 13.74 -2.30
C MET A 17 17.21 12.29 -2.46
N PHE A 18 17.40 11.82 -3.69
CA PHE A 18 17.96 10.50 -3.95
C PHE A 18 19.37 10.35 -3.41
N ALA A 19 20.24 11.34 -3.65
CA ALA A 19 21.60 11.36 -3.10
C ALA A 19 21.59 11.29 -1.57
N LEU A 20 20.68 12.01 -0.92
CA LEU A 20 20.48 11.97 0.52
C LEU A 20 20.09 10.58 1.01
N PHE A 21 19.17 9.89 0.33
CA PHE A 21 18.73 8.55 0.69
C PHE A 21 19.83 7.51 0.49
N ILE A 22 20.55 7.57 -0.63
CA ILE A 22 21.69 6.69 -0.89
C ILE A 22 22.79 6.91 0.16
N PHE A 23 23.18 8.16 0.42
CA PHE A 23 24.18 8.50 1.42
C PHE A 23 23.80 8.01 2.83
N SER A 24 22.55 8.24 3.24
CA SER A 24 22.00 7.75 4.51
C SER A 24 22.04 6.22 4.59
N GLY A 25 21.71 5.52 3.50
CA GLY A 25 21.75 4.06 3.43
C GLY A 25 23.17 3.50 3.52
N LEU A 26 24.13 4.11 2.83
CA LEU A 26 25.52 3.66 2.79
C LEU A 26 26.28 3.92 4.10
N ARG A 27 26.07 5.06 4.76
CA ARG A 27 26.81 5.49 5.96
C ARG A 27 26.76 4.48 7.12
N LYS A 28 25.78 3.60 7.14
CA LYS A 28 25.58 2.59 8.20
C LYS A 28 25.58 1.15 7.67
N ARG A 29 26.27 0.90 6.57
CA ARG A 29 26.45 -0.44 6.02
C ARG A 29 27.41 -1.25 6.90
N THR A 30 26.91 -1.76 8.03
CA THR A 30 27.66 -2.74 8.84
C THR A 30 27.66 -4.10 8.14
N ARG A 31 28.81 -4.77 8.17
CA ARG A 31 29.10 -6.06 7.52
C ARG A 31 28.34 -7.27 8.12
N GLN A 32 27.43 -7.10 9.05
CA GLN A 32 26.64 -8.20 9.62
C GLN A 32 25.50 -8.61 8.68
N SER A 33 25.80 -9.57 7.85
CA SER A 33 24.95 -10.15 6.82
C SER A 33 24.09 -11.32 7.31
N SER A 34 23.91 -11.54 8.60
CA SER A 34 23.28 -12.76 9.10
C SER A 34 21.84 -12.62 9.61
N GLU A 35 21.25 -11.43 9.57
CA GLU A 35 19.87 -11.28 10.02
C GLU A 35 19.03 -10.52 8.99
N TYR A 36 18.16 -11.24 8.31
CA TYR A 36 16.95 -10.69 7.67
C TYR A 36 15.99 -10.08 8.73
N GLY A 37 16.50 -9.85 9.93
CA GLY A 37 15.80 -9.21 11.02
C GLY A 37 15.84 -7.70 10.86
N PHE A 38 14.68 -7.09 10.79
CA PHE A 38 14.49 -5.65 10.92
C PHE A 38 14.86 -5.15 12.34
N ASN A 39 15.54 -5.94 13.13
CA ASN A 39 15.87 -5.69 14.53
C ASN A 39 16.75 -4.45 14.69
N GLY A 40 16.27 -3.49 15.46
CA GLY A 40 17.07 -2.40 16.02
C GLY A 40 17.15 -1.10 15.23
N SER A 41 16.43 -0.93 14.11
CA SER A 41 16.45 0.35 13.36
C SER A 41 15.54 1.44 13.92
N TYR A 42 14.63 1.10 14.82
CA TYR A 42 13.65 2.05 15.34
C TYR A 42 14.01 2.51 16.74
N THR A 43 14.39 3.79 16.86
CA THR A 43 14.59 4.45 18.15
C THR A 43 13.32 5.19 18.55
N GLY A 44 12.65 4.70 19.61
CA GLY A 44 11.46 5.33 20.21
C GLY A 44 10.15 5.12 19.41
N ARG A 45 9.04 5.34 20.10
CA ARG A 45 7.66 5.09 19.63
C ARG A 45 7.26 5.91 18.41
N VAL A 46 7.67 7.18 18.37
CA VAL A 46 7.46 8.09 17.22
C VAL A 46 8.20 7.58 15.98
N GLY A 47 9.44 7.10 16.16
CA GLY A 47 10.23 6.54 15.06
C GLY A 47 9.64 5.25 14.48
N ILE A 48 9.02 4.41 15.31
CA ILE A 48 8.26 3.23 14.87
C ILE A 48 7.05 3.67 14.04
N GLY A 49 6.28 4.64 14.54
CA GLY A 49 5.12 5.19 13.84
C GLY A 49 5.48 5.81 12.49
N ALA A 50 6.55 6.61 12.42
CA ALA A 50 7.04 7.17 11.16
C ALA A 50 7.49 6.09 10.17
N GLY A 51 8.10 4.99 10.65
CA GLY A 51 8.47 3.84 9.82
C GLY A 51 7.25 3.09 9.27
N ILE A 52 6.21 2.89 10.10
CA ILE A 52 4.93 2.32 9.69
C ILE A 52 4.28 3.21 8.62
N ALA A 53 4.15 4.51 8.89
CA ALA A 53 3.57 5.46 7.97
C ALA A 53 4.33 5.56 6.64
N SER A 54 5.66 5.57 6.66
CA SER A 54 6.47 5.60 5.43
C SER A 54 6.29 4.37 4.55
N ASN A 55 6.17 3.20 5.15
CA ASN A 55 5.94 1.97 4.39
C ASN A 55 4.52 1.89 3.81
N TRP A 56 3.59 2.56 4.47
CA TRP A 56 2.19 2.65 4.06
C TRP A 56 1.95 3.72 3.01
N MET A 57 2.57 4.90 3.17
CA MET A 57 2.42 6.01 2.23
C MET A 57 3.04 5.67 0.87
N SER A 58 2.19 5.28 -0.04
CA SER A 58 2.50 4.80 -1.38
C SER A 58 2.24 5.87 -2.45
N ALA A 59 2.57 5.57 -3.71
CA ALA A 59 2.10 6.36 -4.84
C ALA A 59 0.57 6.49 -4.85
N GLY A 60 -0.16 5.43 -4.47
CA GLY A 60 -1.61 5.46 -4.29
C GLY A 60 -2.07 6.48 -3.27
N SER A 61 -1.35 6.61 -2.15
CA SER A 61 -1.67 7.56 -1.09
C SER A 61 -1.29 9.00 -1.45
N PHE A 62 -0.14 9.20 -2.09
CA PHE A 62 0.39 10.53 -2.39
C PHE A 62 -0.22 11.13 -3.66
N LEU A 63 -0.30 10.35 -4.73
CA LEU A 63 -0.79 10.78 -6.05
C LEU A 63 -2.24 10.32 -6.27
N GLY A 64 -2.47 9.00 -6.16
CA GLY A 64 -3.73 8.38 -6.56
C GLY A 64 -4.93 8.84 -5.74
N LEU A 65 -4.77 9.05 -4.42
CA LEU A 65 -5.89 9.47 -3.58
C LEU A 65 -6.42 10.86 -3.97
N ALA A 66 -5.55 11.82 -4.23
CA ALA A 66 -5.94 13.14 -4.74
C ALA A 66 -6.67 13.03 -6.09
N GLY A 67 -6.20 12.12 -6.97
CA GLY A 67 -6.84 11.79 -8.24
C GLY A 67 -8.25 11.22 -8.07
N VAL A 68 -8.46 10.33 -7.10
CA VAL A 68 -9.80 9.81 -6.80
C VAL A 68 -10.75 10.93 -6.38
N PHE A 69 -10.32 11.83 -5.50
CA PHE A 69 -11.13 12.99 -5.11
C PHE A 69 -11.40 13.96 -6.28
N TYR A 70 -10.42 14.13 -7.16
CA TYR A 70 -10.60 14.91 -8.37
C TYR A 70 -11.65 14.30 -9.31
N VAL A 71 -11.67 12.97 -9.47
CA VAL A 71 -12.61 12.29 -10.39
C VAL A 71 -13.98 12.05 -9.74
N LYS A 72 -13.98 11.47 -8.53
CA LYS A 72 -15.17 10.91 -7.87
C LYS A 72 -15.69 11.78 -6.70
N GLY A 73 -15.06 12.94 -6.44
CA GLY A 73 -15.46 13.81 -5.34
C GLY A 73 -15.43 13.10 -3.98
N TYR A 74 -16.45 13.33 -3.16
CA TYR A 74 -16.53 12.79 -1.80
C TYR A 74 -16.57 11.25 -1.73
N PHE A 75 -16.94 10.55 -2.81
CA PHE A 75 -16.82 9.09 -2.86
C PHE A 75 -15.41 8.60 -2.53
N GLY A 76 -14.38 9.41 -2.82
CA GLY A 76 -12.99 9.14 -2.45
C GLY A 76 -12.76 8.92 -0.95
N MET A 77 -13.67 9.36 -0.07
CA MET A 77 -13.61 9.09 1.36
C MET A 77 -13.67 7.59 1.69
N ALA A 78 -14.21 6.74 0.81
CA ALA A 78 -14.17 5.29 0.98
C ALA A 78 -12.74 4.76 1.09
N TYR A 79 -11.81 5.34 0.32
CA TYR A 79 -10.38 5.01 0.41
C TYR A 79 -9.77 5.45 1.75
N VAL A 80 -10.06 6.68 2.19
CA VAL A 80 -9.54 7.22 3.46
C VAL A 80 -10.03 6.38 4.63
N VAL A 81 -11.35 6.16 4.71
CA VAL A 81 -11.97 5.40 5.79
C VAL A 81 -11.54 3.93 5.74
N GLY A 82 -11.53 3.33 4.55
CA GLY A 82 -11.14 1.93 4.36
C GLY A 82 -9.68 1.67 4.77
N TRP A 83 -8.76 2.46 4.26
CA TRP A 83 -7.34 2.30 4.57
C TRP A 83 -7.00 2.60 6.04
N THR A 84 -7.54 3.66 6.63
CA THR A 84 -7.34 3.97 8.06
C THR A 84 -8.06 2.99 8.96
N GLY A 85 -9.29 2.64 8.64
CA GLY A 85 -10.08 1.66 9.40
C GLY A 85 -9.45 0.27 9.41
N GLY A 86 -8.79 -0.12 8.32
CA GLY A 86 -8.05 -1.38 8.26
C GLY A 86 -6.86 -1.44 9.23
N TYR A 87 -6.16 -0.33 9.47
CA TYR A 87 -5.14 -0.26 10.52
C TYR A 87 -5.72 -0.35 11.91
N VAL A 88 -6.89 0.25 12.14
CA VAL A 88 -7.60 0.12 13.43
C VAL A 88 -8.01 -1.34 13.65
N LEU A 89 -8.57 -1.98 12.61
CA LEU A 89 -8.93 -3.39 12.64
C LEU A 89 -7.72 -4.30 12.94
N LEU A 90 -6.61 -4.03 12.27
CA LEU A 90 -5.36 -4.74 12.51
C LEU A 90 -4.85 -4.55 13.94
N LEU A 91 -4.89 -3.31 14.47
CA LEU A 91 -4.45 -2.99 15.83
C LEU A 91 -5.29 -3.73 16.88
N VAL A 92 -6.60 -3.71 16.72
CA VAL A 92 -7.54 -4.27 17.70
C VAL A 92 -7.56 -5.80 17.67
N LEU A 93 -7.57 -6.38 16.47
CA LEU A 93 -7.81 -7.82 16.32
C LEU A 93 -6.55 -8.67 16.13
N MET A 94 -5.43 -8.10 15.69
CA MET A 94 -4.34 -8.93 15.17
C MET A 94 -2.95 -8.56 15.67
N ALA A 95 -2.65 -7.28 15.91
CA ALA A 95 -1.29 -6.80 16.11
C ALA A 95 -0.56 -7.45 17.29
N THR A 96 -1.25 -7.58 18.42
CA THR A 96 -0.71 -8.20 19.65
C THR A 96 -0.49 -9.69 19.46
N GLN A 97 -1.46 -10.35 18.87
CA GLN A 97 -1.48 -11.80 18.67
C GLN A 97 -0.44 -12.24 17.65
N ILE A 98 -0.34 -11.56 16.50
CA ILE A 98 0.65 -11.82 15.46
C ILE A 98 2.07 -11.82 16.05
N ARG A 99 2.38 -10.86 16.91
CA ARG A 99 3.68 -10.81 17.56
C ARG A 99 3.98 -12.05 18.44
N ARG A 100 3.00 -12.58 19.15
CA ARG A 100 3.16 -13.76 20.01
C ARG A 100 3.49 -15.02 19.22
N PHE A 101 3.05 -15.12 17.97
CA PHE A 101 3.45 -16.21 17.08
C PHE A 101 4.94 -16.16 16.71
N GLY A 102 5.60 -14.98 16.79
CA GLY A 102 7.07 -14.83 16.64
C GLY A 102 7.62 -15.31 15.29
N LYS A 103 6.89 -15.11 14.18
CA LYS A 103 7.28 -15.56 12.84
C LYS A 103 7.80 -14.41 11.98
N PHE A 104 8.46 -14.72 10.84
CA PHE A 104 9.11 -13.72 9.99
C PHE A 104 8.25 -13.22 8.85
N THR A 105 7.40 -14.09 8.30
CA THR A 105 6.56 -13.78 7.13
C THR A 105 5.10 -14.12 7.41
N ALA A 106 4.18 -13.53 6.66
CA ALA A 106 2.78 -13.92 6.72
C ALA A 106 2.57 -15.40 6.34
N PRO A 107 3.20 -15.96 5.29
CA PRO A 107 3.18 -17.39 5.00
C PRO A 107 3.72 -18.27 6.14
N ASP A 108 4.75 -17.81 6.85
CA ASP A 108 5.32 -18.54 7.99
C ASP A 108 4.32 -18.68 9.14
N PHE A 109 3.54 -17.62 9.41
CA PHE A 109 2.40 -17.70 10.35
C PHE A 109 1.38 -18.76 9.89
N VAL A 110 0.96 -18.73 8.63
CA VAL A 110 -0.01 -19.68 8.08
C VAL A 110 0.51 -21.12 8.21
N GLY A 111 1.76 -21.36 7.81
CA GLY A 111 2.39 -22.68 7.94
C GLY A 111 2.43 -23.21 9.36
N PHE A 112 2.82 -22.37 10.31
CA PHE A 112 2.87 -22.72 11.72
C PHE A 112 1.47 -22.94 12.31
N ARG A 113 0.58 -21.97 12.10
CA ARG A 113 -0.76 -22.00 12.69
C ARG A 113 -1.61 -23.16 12.20
N TYR A 114 -1.46 -23.52 10.95
CA TYR A 114 -2.23 -24.60 10.31
C TYR A 114 -1.46 -25.92 10.18
N GLU A 115 -0.24 -25.99 10.70
CA GLU A 115 0.63 -27.20 10.66
C GLU A 115 0.72 -27.79 9.24
N SER A 116 0.85 -26.92 8.21
CA SER A 116 0.79 -27.34 6.80
C SER A 116 1.75 -26.55 5.91
N ASP A 117 2.68 -27.28 5.28
CA ASP A 117 3.57 -26.70 4.28
C ASP A 117 2.82 -26.33 2.99
N THR A 118 1.74 -27.03 2.65
CA THR A 118 0.88 -26.71 1.51
C THR A 118 0.17 -25.37 1.74
N ALA A 119 -0.41 -25.16 2.92
CA ALA A 119 -1.05 -23.89 3.28
C ALA A 119 -0.03 -22.75 3.29
N ARG A 120 1.19 -22.99 3.79
CA ARG A 120 2.30 -22.02 3.77
C ARG A 120 2.71 -21.64 2.36
N THR A 121 2.91 -22.62 1.49
CA THR A 121 3.29 -22.40 0.09
C THR A 121 2.20 -21.62 -0.66
N LEU A 122 0.93 -21.98 -0.46
CA LEU A 122 -0.20 -21.25 -1.04
C LEU A 122 -0.24 -19.79 -0.58
N ALA A 123 -0.08 -19.55 0.73
CA ALA A 123 0.00 -18.20 1.27
C ALA A 123 1.19 -17.40 0.73
N ALA A 124 2.33 -18.07 0.45
CA ALA A 124 3.50 -17.45 -0.15
C ALA A 124 3.24 -17.05 -1.62
N LEU A 125 2.59 -17.90 -2.40
CA LEU A 125 2.18 -17.59 -3.77
C LEU A 125 1.20 -16.41 -3.79
N ILE A 126 0.20 -16.42 -2.92
CA ILE A 126 -0.74 -15.31 -2.77
C ILE A 126 -0.02 -14.01 -2.39
N SER A 127 0.94 -14.07 -1.48
CA SER A 127 1.75 -12.91 -1.08
C SER A 127 2.55 -12.33 -2.25
N ILE A 128 3.05 -13.18 -3.13
CA ILE A 128 3.75 -12.77 -4.36
C ILE A 128 2.77 -12.11 -5.34
N ILE A 129 1.58 -12.68 -5.54
CA ILE A 129 0.53 -12.10 -6.40
C ILE A 129 0.14 -10.70 -5.90
N ILE A 130 -0.15 -10.56 -4.62
CA ILE A 130 -0.47 -9.27 -3.99
C ILE A 130 0.68 -8.27 -4.21
N THR A 131 1.93 -8.73 -4.02
CA THR A 131 3.12 -7.90 -4.23
C THR A 131 3.22 -7.41 -5.67
N ILE A 132 3.01 -8.28 -6.67
CA ILE A 132 3.05 -7.92 -8.10
C ILE A 132 2.03 -6.83 -8.38
N ILE A 133 0.75 -7.07 -8.06
CA ILE A 133 -0.33 -6.14 -8.35
C ILE A 133 -0.08 -4.77 -7.70
N TYR A 134 0.32 -4.76 -6.43
CA TYR A 134 0.54 -3.50 -5.72
C TYR A 134 1.81 -2.78 -6.18
N CYS A 135 2.86 -3.51 -6.60
CA CYS A 135 4.06 -2.92 -7.18
C CYS A 135 3.80 -2.27 -8.55
N VAL A 136 2.88 -2.81 -9.37
CA VAL A 136 2.47 -2.16 -10.63
C VAL A 136 1.96 -0.75 -10.36
N ALA A 137 1.12 -0.56 -9.32
CA ALA A 137 0.67 0.78 -8.92
C ALA A 137 1.84 1.72 -8.55
N GLN A 138 2.86 1.22 -7.87
CA GLN A 138 4.03 2.01 -7.50
C GLN A 138 4.88 2.37 -8.72
N PHE A 139 5.16 1.41 -9.59
CA PHE A 139 5.96 1.62 -10.80
C PHE A 139 5.25 2.55 -11.78
N ARG A 140 3.92 2.49 -11.87
CA ARG A 140 3.12 3.47 -12.62
C ARG A 140 3.30 4.88 -12.08
N GLY A 141 3.20 5.09 -10.76
CA GLY A 141 3.43 6.39 -10.14
C GLY A 141 4.84 6.93 -10.41
N ILE A 142 5.85 6.07 -10.30
CA ILE A 142 7.24 6.43 -10.64
C ILE A 142 7.35 6.81 -12.11
N ALA A 143 6.76 6.03 -13.02
CA ALA A 143 6.83 6.27 -14.46
C ALA A 143 6.18 7.61 -14.86
N LEU A 144 5.02 7.94 -14.30
CA LEU A 144 4.36 9.22 -14.54
C LEU A 144 5.23 10.40 -14.09
N LEU A 145 5.84 10.32 -12.92
CA LEU A 145 6.75 11.33 -12.39
C LEU A 145 8.02 11.44 -13.24
N VAL A 146 8.61 10.32 -13.67
CA VAL A 146 9.79 10.30 -14.56
C VAL A 146 9.45 10.88 -15.93
N SER A 147 8.30 10.49 -16.50
CA SER A 147 7.80 11.05 -17.75
C SER A 147 7.68 12.58 -17.67
N TRP A 148 7.09 13.09 -16.61
CA TRP A 148 6.94 14.52 -16.39
C TRP A 148 8.27 15.23 -16.14
N LEU A 149 9.18 14.65 -15.34
CA LEU A 149 10.49 15.27 -15.03
C LEU A 149 11.40 15.39 -16.24
N PHE A 150 11.43 14.36 -17.08
CA PHE A 150 12.33 14.30 -18.24
C PHE A 150 11.67 14.71 -19.57
N GLY A 151 10.35 14.91 -19.57
CA GLY A 151 9.60 15.19 -20.80
C GLY A 151 9.61 14.03 -21.80
N ILE A 152 9.70 12.79 -21.34
CA ILE A 152 9.77 11.57 -22.17
C ILE A 152 8.44 10.82 -22.16
N ALA A 153 8.22 10.00 -23.19
CA ALA A 153 7.02 9.17 -23.30
C ALA A 153 6.92 8.15 -22.13
N TYR A 154 5.70 7.67 -21.86
CA TYR A 154 5.42 6.76 -20.73
C TYR A 154 6.25 5.45 -20.76
N LEU A 155 6.35 4.80 -21.93
CA LEU A 155 7.08 3.52 -22.04
C LEU A 155 8.56 3.62 -21.62
N PRO A 156 9.40 4.53 -22.17
CA PRO A 156 10.75 4.70 -21.66
C PRO A 156 10.80 5.16 -20.21
N ALA A 157 9.81 5.95 -19.74
CA ALA A 157 9.74 6.36 -18.35
C ALA A 157 9.51 5.20 -17.39
N VAL A 158 8.74 4.17 -17.77
CA VAL A 158 8.61 2.91 -17.00
C VAL A 158 9.96 2.23 -16.83
N ILE A 159 10.73 2.08 -17.90
CA ILE A 159 12.03 1.40 -17.86
C ILE A 159 13.02 2.17 -16.97
N VAL A 160 13.12 3.48 -17.16
CA VAL A 160 13.99 4.35 -16.35
C VAL A 160 13.57 4.32 -14.89
N GLY A 161 12.27 4.50 -14.61
CA GLY A 161 11.73 4.52 -13.27
C GLY A 161 11.90 3.20 -12.51
N ALA A 162 11.63 2.07 -13.17
CA ALA A 162 11.86 0.74 -12.61
C ALA A 162 13.34 0.51 -12.31
N SER A 163 14.23 0.89 -13.24
CA SER A 163 15.69 0.78 -13.06
C SER A 163 16.18 1.61 -11.86
N LEU A 164 15.66 2.83 -11.67
CA LEU A 164 15.95 3.68 -10.51
C LEU A 164 15.47 3.02 -9.21
N ALA A 165 14.25 2.46 -9.20
CA ALA A 165 13.70 1.79 -8.02
C ALA A 165 14.54 0.57 -7.62
N VAL A 166 14.91 -0.27 -8.59
CA VAL A 166 15.75 -1.45 -8.36
C VAL A 166 17.15 -1.03 -7.87
N SER A 167 17.77 -0.06 -8.54
CA SER A 167 19.10 0.45 -8.18
C SER A 167 19.13 1.01 -6.76
N PHE A 168 18.08 1.75 -6.36
CA PHE A 168 17.95 2.27 -4.99
C PHE A 168 17.98 1.15 -3.95
N VAL A 169 17.23 0.06 -4.17
CA VAL A 169 17.19 -1.07 -3.24
C VAL A 169 18.51 -1.84 -3.23
N VAL A 170 19.10 -2.09 -4.39
CA VAL A 170 20.36 -2.84 -4.53
C VAL A 170 21.51 -2.09 -3.86
N VAL A 171 21.60 -0.77 -4.08
CA VAL A 171 22.67 0.08 -3.50
C VAL A 171 22.48 0.27 -2.00
N SER A 172 21.27 0.57 -1.54
CA SER A 172 20.97 0.79 -0.12
C SER A 172 21.02 -0.50 0.70
N GLY A 173 20.71 -1.64 0.07
CA GLY A 173 20.52 -2.92 0.75
C GLY A 173 19.29 -2.92 1.66
N ILE A 174 18.91 -4.11 2.16
CA ILE A 174 17.70 -4.30 2.98
C ILE A 174 17.69 -3.42 4.23
N LEU A 175 18.79 -3.39 4.96
CA LEU A 175 18.93 -2.57 6.18
C LEU A 175 18.95 -1.07 5.87
N GLY A 176 19.55 -0.67 4.76
CA GLY A 176 19.57 0.71 4.31
C GLY A 176 18.18 1.23 3.96
N VAL A 177 17.39 0.42 3.25
CA VAL A 177 15.98 0.74 2.94
C VAL A 177 15.16 0.93 4.22
N ALA A 178 15.24 -0.01 5.18
CA ALA A 178 14.49 0.08 6.43
C ALA A 178 14.85 1.32 7.27
N ARG A 179 16.12 1.71 7.28
CA ARG A 179 16.59 2.94 7.97
C ARG A 179 16.12 4.21 7.28
N ASN A 180 16.10 4.21 5.95
CA ASN A 180 15.66 5.36 5.17
C ASN A 180 14.18 5.66 5.32
N GLN A 181 13.34 4.69 5.67
CA GLN A 181 11.90 4.88 5.77
C GLN A 181 11.49 6.02 6.71
N LYS A 182 12.19 6.24 7.82
CA LYS A 182 11.92 7.39 8.70
C LYS A 182 12.20 8.72 7.99
N LEU A 183 13.37 8.81 7.33
CA LEU A 183 13.76 10.00 6.59
C LEU A 183 12.80 10.23 5.41
N GLN A 184 12.47 9.18 4.70
CA GLN A 184 11.48 9.21 3.61
C GLN A 184 10.13 9.75 4.07
N TYR A 185 9.67 9.35 5.26
CA TYR A 185 8.42 9.85 5.83
C TYR A 185 8.48 11.36 6.07
N PHE A 186 9.53 11.87 6.70
CA PHE A 186 9.67 13.32 6.95
C PHE A 186 9.77 14.11 5.65
N VAL A 187 10.50 13.63 4.67
CA VAL A 187 10.53 14.23 3.33
C VAL A 187 9.12 14.25 2.74
N LEU A 188 8.42 13.13 2.76
CA LEU A 188 7.09 12.96 2.20
C LEU A 188 6.09 13.95 2.82
N ILE A 189 6.04 14.08 4.15
CA ILE A 189 5.06 14.95 4.81
C ILE A 189 5.35 16.43 4.53
N ILE A 190 6.62 16.85 4.59
CA ILE A 190 7.01 18.23 4.31
C ILE A 190 6.68 18.58 2.86
N THR A 191 7.04 17.71 1.92
CA THR A 191 6.82 17.93 0.50
C THR A 191 5.35 17.89 0.10
N PHE A 192 4.48 17.26 0.89
CA PHE A 192 3.05 17.25 0.66
C PHE A 192 2.32 18.45 1.28
N ILE A 193 2.63 18.77 2.53
CA ILE A 193 1.90 19.81 3.29
C ILE A 193 2.35 21.22 2.88
N LEU A 194 3.66 21.46 2.73
CA LEU A 194 4.17 22.80 2.46
C LEU A 194 3.63 23.43 1.15
N PRO A 195 3.65 22.74 0.00
CA PRO A 195 3.03 23.28 -1.22
C PRO A 195 1.52 23.49 -1.08
N LEU A 196 0.81 22.64 -0.32
CA LEU A 196 -0.61 22.83 -0.06
C LEU A 196 -0.88 24.09 0.77
N MET A 197 -0.05 24.37 1.79
CA MET A 197 -0.11 25.63 2.55
C MET A 197 0.11 26.85 1.65
N LEU A 198 1.03 26.76 0.71
CA LEU A 198 1.29 27.84 -0.24
C LEU A 198 0.10 28.06 -1.21
N LEU A 199 -0.53 26.98 -1.68
CA LEU A 199 -1.73 27.05 -2.53
C LEU A 199 -2.90 27.70 -1.81
N THR A 200 -3.22 27.23 -0.61
CA THR A 200 -4.35 27.78 0.19
C THR A 200 -4.11 29.22 0.58
N ARG A 201 -2.87 29.60 0.95
CA ARG A 201 -2.47 30.98 1.21
C ARG A 201 -2.69 31.89 -0.01
N LYS A 202 -2.28 31.42 -1.19
CA LYS A 202 -2.43 32.18 -2.45
C LYS A 202 -3.89 32.43 -2.81
N LEU A 203 -4.78 31.52 -2.45
CA LEU A 203 -6.23 31.65 -2.62
C LEU A 203 -6.90 32.53 -1.56
N GLY A 204 -6.16 32.98 -0.55
CA GLY A 204 -6.72 33.71 0.59
C GLY A 204 -7.49 32.85 1.60
N TYR A 205 -7.34 31.52 1.51
CA TYR A 205 -7.95 30.56 2.43
C TYR A 205 -7.10 30.36 3.67
N PHE A 206 -7.67 29.68 4.69
CA PHE A 206 -6.93 29.35 5.90
C PHE A 206 -5.78 28.40 5.57
N TRP A 207 -4.53 28.88 5.70
CA TRP A 207 -3.35 28.21 5.16
C TRP A 207 -2.50 27.47 6.21
N ILE A 208 -2.59 27.84 7.50
CA ILE A 208 -1.79 27.22 8.57
C ILE A 208 -2.15 25.74 8.72
N LEU A 209 -3.45 25.43 8.63
CA LEU A 209 -3.98 24.07 8.54
C LEU A 209 -4.80 23.99 7.25
N PRO A 210 -4.16 23.72 6.11
CA PRO A 210 -4.81 23.77 4.80
C PRO A 210 -5.97 22.80 4.66
N GLN A 211 -6.04 21.80 5.52
CA GLN A 211 -7.14 20.84 5.62
C GLN A 211 -8.49 21.49 5.98
N PHE A 212 -8.48 22.64 6.64
CA PHE A 212 -9.69 23.43 6.89
C PHE A 212 -9.94 24.45 5.76
N GLY A 213 -8.88 24.87 5.06
CA GLY A 213 -8.97 25.89 4.01
C GLY A 213 -9.71 25.43 2.76
N TYR A 214 -9.58 24.17 2.37
CA TYR A 214 -10.18 23.71 1.11
C TYR A 214 -11.72 23.58 1.14
N GLY A 215 -12.34 23.63 2.31
CA GLY A 215 -13.80 23.74 2.43
C GLY A 215 -14.36 24.99 1.71
N ALA A 216 -13.63 26.11 1.73
CA ALA A 216 -13.99 27.31 0.98
C ALA A 216 -13.98 27.07 -0.54
N ALA A 217 -13.02 26.27 -1.04
CA ALA A 217 -12.95 25.88 -2.45
C ALA A 217 -14.15 25.00 -2.87
N ILE A 218 -14.63 24.10 -2.01
CA ILE A 218 -15.84 23.31 -2.24
C ILE A 218 -17.06 24.24 -2.37
N GLY A 219 -17.21 25.20 -1.44
CA GLY A 219 -18.29 26.18 -1.47
C GLY A 219 -18.28 27.02 -2.76
N GLU A 220 -17.12 27.49 -3.20
CA GLU A 220 -16.97 28.25 -4.43
C GLU A 220 -17.31 27.40 -5.67
N LEU A 221 -16.83 26.16 -5.76
CA LEU A 221 -17.16 25.25 -6.86
C LEU A 221 -18.67 25.02 -6.98
N GLN A 222 -19.35 24.86 -5.85
CA GLN A 222 -20.80 24.65 -5.84
C GLN A 222 -21.57 25.90 -6.22
N GLN A 223 -21.22 27.08 -5.63
CA GLN A 223 -21.96 28.33 -5.82
C GLN A 223 -21.72 28.97 -7.18
N GLN A 224 -20.48 28.98 -7.67
CA GLN A 224 -20.11 29.70 -8.89
C GLN A 224 -20.12 28.81 -10.14
N PHE A 225 -19.83 27.53 -10.00
CA PHE A 225 -19.67 26.61 -11.13
C PHE A 225 -20.67 25.44 -11.13
N GLY A 226 -21.53 25.33 -10.11
CA GLY A 226 -22.53 24.26 -10.02
C GLY A 226 -21.98 22.85 -9.78
N PHE A 227 -20.69 22.71 -9.42
CA PHE A 227 -20.09 21.42 -9.15
C PHE A 227 -20.28 21.01 -7.69
N ASN A 228 -21.05 19.95 -7.48
CA ASN A 228 -21.26 19.37 -6.16
C ASN A 228 -20.18 18.32 -5.83
N CYS A 229 -19.09 18.76 -5.17
CA CYS A 229 -18.02 17.86 -4.73
C CYS A 229 -18.31 17.20 -3.36
N SER A 230 -19.33 17.68 -2.62
CA SER A 230 -19.63 17.23 -1.26
C SER A 230 -20.65 16.08 -1.21
N GLU A 231 -21.33 15.83 -2.30
CA GLU A 231 -22.36 14.77 -2.37
C GLU A 231 -21.69 13.39 -2.49
N PRO A 232 -21.80 12.52 -1.45
CA PRO A 232 -21.02 11.30 -1.39
C PRO A 232 -21.43 10.25 -2.42
N PHE A 233 -22.69 10.31 -2.90
CA PHE A 233 -23.28 9.28 -3.74
C PHE A 233 -23.85 9.82 -5.07
N ALA A 234 -23.39 10.98 -5.53
CA ALA A 234 -23.93 11.64 -6.74
C ALA A 234 -23.96 10.73 -7.99
N ASN A 235 -22.97 9.83 -8.13
CA ASN A 235 -22.85 8.92 -9.28
C ASN A 235 -22.63 7.46 -8.87
N THR A 236 -22.88 7.11 -7.60
CA THR A 236 -22.60 5.78 -7.04
C THR A 236 -23.64 5.43 -5.98
N SER A 237 -23.73 4.16 -5.64
CA SER A 237 -24.64 3.70 -4.58
C SER A 237 -23.94 3.67 -3.21
N LEU A 238 -24.73 3.78 -2.14
CA LEU A 238 -24.27 3.57 -0.76
C LEU A 238 -23.61 2.19 -0.61
N PHE A 239 -24.14 1.18 -1.29
CA PHE A 239 -23.61 -0.18 -1.30
C PHE A 239 -22.17 -0.21 -1.87
N GLU A 240 -21.92 0.42 -3.02
CA GLU A 240 -20.59 0.49 -3.62
C GLU A 240 -19.57 1.19 -2.71
N TRP A 241 -20.00 2.26 -2.04
CA TRP A 241 -19.15 2.98 -1.09
C TRP A 241 -18.73 2.08 0.07
N PHE A 242 -19.70 1.40 0.71
CA PHE A 242 -19.40 0.46 1.80
C PHE A 242 -18.60 -0.75 1.30
N ALA A 243 -18.93 -1.30 0.13
CA ALA A 243 -18.21 -2.43 -0.44
C ALA A 243 -16.73 -2.11 -0.67
N LEU A 244 -16.42 -0.92 -1.20
CA LEU A 244 -15.05 -0.46 -1.35
C LEU A 244 -14.38 -0.22 0.00
N CYS A 245 -15.06 0.49 0.92
CA CYS A 245 -14.54 0.80 2.25
C CYS A 245 -14.13 -0.47 3.02
N PHE A 246 -15.03 -1.44 3.14
CA PHE A 246 -14.75 -2.70 3.85
C PHE A 246 -13.71 -3.57 3.13
N THR A 247 -13.72 -3.59 1.79
CA THR A 247 -12.68 -4.29 1.03
C THR A 247 -11.29 -3.73 1.35
N LEU A 248 -11.17 -2.41 1.39
CA LEU A 248 -9.89 -1.77 1.75
C LEU A 248 -9.52 -1.99 3.22
N MET A 249 -10.51 -2.05 4.13
CA MET A 249 -10.28 -2.40 5.54
C MET A 249 -9.75 -3.82 5.70
N PHE A 250 -10.42 -4.80 5.12
CA PHE A 250 -10.02 -6.21 5.18
C PHE A 250 -8.69 -6.44 4.46
N GLY A 251 -8.51 -5.80 3.29
CA GLY A 251 -7.28 -5.84 2.54
C GLY A 251 -6.10 -5.29 3.34
N THR A 252 -6.25 -4.13 3.98
CA THR A 252 -5.20 -3.55 4.84
C THR A 252 -4.74 -4.54 5.92
N ALA A 253 -5.70 -5.20 6.57
CA ALA A 253 -5.41 -6.18 7.61
C ALA A 253 -4.85 -7.51 7.06
N GLY A 254 -4.99 -7.77 5.75
CA GLY A 254 -4.48 -8.95 5.06
C GLY A 254 -3.18 -8.74 4.27
N LEU A 255 -2.66 -7.51 4.15
CA LEU A 255 -1.46 -7.25 3.34
C LEU A 255 -0.18 -7.82 3.96
N PRO A 256 0.55 -8.72 3.28
CA PRO A 256 1.72 -9.41 3.86
C PRO A 256 2.83 -8.47 4.31
N HIS A 257 3.11 -7.39 3.56
CA HIS A 257 4.16 -6.43 3.89
C HIS A 257 3.79 -5.53 5.09
N VAL A 258 2.50 -5.35 5.38
CA VAL A 258 2.02 -4.67 6.59
C VAL A 258 2.14 -5.59 7.79
N LEU A 259 1.64 -6.83 7.66
CA LEU A 259 1.70 -7.85 8.71
C LEU A 259 3.15 -8.10 9.17
N SER A 260 4.10 -8.15 8.25
CA SER A 260 5.51 -8.39 8.56
C SER A 260 6.14 -7.34 9.49
N ARG A 261 5.58 -6.13 9.57
CA ARG A 261 6.09 -5.06 10.46
C ARG A 261 5.84 -5.32 11.93
N PHE A 262 4.80 -6.07 12.27
CA PHE A 262 4.48 -6.37 13.67
C PHE A 262 5.40 -7.42 14.30
N TYR A 263 6.09 -8.22 13.49
CA TYR A 263 7.06 -9.19 14.00
C TYR A 263 8.36 -8.55 14.52
N VAL A 264 8.63 -7.30 14.16
CA VAL A 264 9.94 -6.64 14.31
C VAL A 264 9.98 -5.59 15.41
N VAL A 265 8.84 -5.29 16.03
CA VAL A 265 8.77 -4.26 17.09
C VAL A 265 9.30 -4.82 18.41
N PRO A 266 10.15 -4.08 19.18
CA PRO A 266 10.81 -4.60 20.38
C PRO A 266 9.87 -5.05 21.49
N GLY A 267 8.77 -4.33 21.78
CA GLY A 267 7.82 -4.61 22.86
C GLY A 267 6.36 -4.42 22.45
N MET A 268 5.43 -5.08 23.16
CA MET A 268 3.98 -4.95 22.90
C MET A 268 3.48 -3.51 23.11
N ARG A 269 3.99 -2.84 24.13
CA ARG A 269 3.69 -1.43 24.41
C ARG A 269 4.20 -0.52 23.31
N ASP A 270 5.38 -0.80 22.76
CA ASP A 270 5.97 -0.04 21.66
C ASP A 270 5.26 -0.31 20.34
N ALA A 271 4.75 -1.54 20.13
CA ALA A 271 3.89 -1.87 18.99
C ALA A 271 2.61 -1.04 19.00
N ARG A 272 1.87 -1.01 20.13
CA ARG A 272 0.63 -0.24 20.27
C ARG A 272 0.86 1.26 20.03
N TRP A 273 1.84 1.85 20.69
CA TRP A 273 2.15 3.27 20.52
C TRP A 273 2.71 3.58 19.13
N GLY A 274 3.46 2.66 18.53
CA GLY A 274 3.92 2.80 17.15
C GLY A 274 2.77 2.87 16.15
N VAL A 275 1.71 2.07 16.36
CA VAL A 275 0.50 2.13 15.51
C VAL A 275 -0.27 3.43 15.74
N VAL A 276 -0.41 3.90 16.98
CA VAL A 276 -1.07 5.19 17.28
C VAL A 276 -0.36 6.34 16.56
N TRP A 277 0.96 6.43 16.68
CA TRP A 277 1.74 7.43 15.94
C TRP A 277 1.67 7.22 14.43
N GLY A 278 1.69 5.96 13.97
CA GLY A 278 1.53 5.62 12.56
C GLY A 278 0.19 6.11 12.01
N LEU A 279 -0.91 5.85 12.72
CA LEU A 279 -2.26 6.33 12.35
C LEU A 279 -2.34 7.86 12.32
N PHE A 280 -1.76 8.54 13.31
CA PHE A 280 -1.70 10.01 13.32
C PHE A 280 -1.01 10.55 12.06
N PHE A 281 0.15 9.99 11.72
CA PHE A 281 0.92 10.37 10.54
C PHE A 281 0.20 10.03 9.23
N ILE A 282 -0.47 8.90 9.15
CA ILE A 282 -1.28 8.50 8.00
C ILE A 282 -2.46 9.45 7.83
N ALA A 283 -3.18 9.71 8.92
CA ALA A 283 -4.35 10.59 8.91
C ALA A 283 -4.02 12.01 8.42
N LEU A 284 -2.86 12.54 8.77
CA LEU A 284 -2.44 13.87 8.35
C LEU A 284 -2.33 14.00 6.82
N ILE A 285 -1.78 13.00 6.13
CA ILE A 285 -1.70 12.97 4.66
C ILE A 285 -3.08 12.74 4.06
N TYR A 286 -3.84 11.79 4.60
CA TYR A 286 -5.16 11.44 4.05
C TYR A 286 -6.20 12.55 4.23
N TRP A 287 -6.09 13.34 5.28
CA TRP A 287 -6.90 14.54 5.45
C TRP A 287 -6.50 15.68 4.49
N SER A 288 -5.25 15.68 4.03
CA SER A 288 -4.73 16.71 3.12
C SER A 288 -4.93 16.37 1.64
N ALA A 289 -4.97 15.10 1.27
CA ALA A 289 -5.05 14.68 -0.13
C ALA A 289 -6.31 15.16 -0.87
N PRO A 290 -7.53 15.19 -0.26
CA PRO A 290 -8.73 15.72 -0.89
C PRO A 290 -8.57 17.16 -1.38
N ALA A 291 -7.80 17.97 -0.63
CA ALA A 291 -7.58 19.38 -0.98
C ALA A 291 -6.96 19.54 -2.38
N TYR A 292 -5.99 18.72 -2.76
CA TYR A 292 -5.39 18.79 -4.10
C TYR A 292 -6.40 18.48 -5.19
N GLY A 293 -7.26 17.46 -5.00
CA GLY A 293 -8.33 17.14 -5.95
C GLY A 293 -9.32 18.27 -6.14
N VAL A 294 -9.79 18.86 -5.03
CA VAL A 294 -10.75 19.98 -5.04
C VAL A 294 -10.12 21.24 -5.65
N LEU A 295 -8.88 21.57 -5.26
CA LEU A 295 -8.18 22.75 -5.77
C LEU A 295 -7.90 22.65 -7.27
N THR A 296 -7.57 21.45 -7.77
CA THR A 296 -7.39 21.27 -9.23
C THR A 296 -8.70 21.55 -9.97
N ARG A 297 -9.82 21.00 -9.51
CA ARG A 297 -11.13 21.30 -10.10
C ARG A 297 -11.44 22.80 -10.08
N LEU A 298 -11.14 23.50 -8.98
CA LEU A 298 -11.36 24.94 -8.85
C LEU A 298 -10.51 25.72 -9.87
N PHE A 299 -9.23 25.39 -10.01
CA PHE A 299 -8.36 26.07 -10.96
C PHE A 299 -8.77 25.80 -12.42
N GLU A 300 -9.14 24.57 -12.74
CA GLU A 300 -9.65 24.24 -14.08
C GLU A 300 -10.95 25.00 -14.37
N ALA A 301 -11.89 25.04 -13.44
CA ALA A 301 -13.14 25.76 -13.59
C ALA A 301 -12.93 27.27 -13.76
N ARG A 302 -12.07 27.89 -12.95
CA ARG A 302 -11.71 29.30 -13.06
C ARG A 302 -11.06 29.65 -14.40
N ASN A 303 -10.28 28.71 -14.97
CA ASN A 303 -9.61 28.90 -16.26
C ASN A 303 -10.48 28.46 -17.46
N GLY A 304 -11.74 28.08 -17.25
CA GLY A 304 -12.62 27.58 -18.32
C GLY A 304 -12.16 26.29 -18.99
N MET A 305 -11.32 25.51 -18.28
CA MET A 305 -10.81 24.24 -18.79
C MET A 305 -11.86 23.13 -18.62
N ARG A 306 -11.85 22.16 -19.54
CA ARG A 306 -12.70 20.98 -19.39
C ARG A 306 -12.17 20.09 -18.26
N LEU A 307 -13.01 19.86 -17.25
CA LEU A 307 -12.69 18.98 -16.14
C LEU A 307 -12.45 17.55 -16.63
N TYR A 308 -11.42 16.91 -16.06
CA TYR A 308 -11.09 15.51 -16.32
C TYR A 308 -10.79 15.19 -17.81
N ALA A 309 -10.26 16.13 -18.56
CA ALA A 309 -9.96 15.93 -19.99
C ALA A 309 -8.84 14.92 -20.27
N GLY A 310 -7.93 14.67 -19.31
CA GLY A 310 -6.72 13.86 -19.49
C GLY A 310 -6.81 12.41 -19.02
N GLY A 311 -7.98 11.90 -18.62
CA GLY A 311 -8.16 10.50 -18.18
C GLY A 311 -7.38 10.14 -16.91
N ALA A 312 -7.05 8.86 -16.77
CA ALA A 312 -6.41 8.29 -15.58
C ALA A 312 -5.02 8.89 -15.28
N ASP A 313 -4.22 9.18 -16.33
CA ASP A 313 -2.89 9.76 -16.15
C ASP A 313 -2.96 11.19 -15.60
N ALA A 314 -3.92 11.99 -16.06
CA ALA A 314 -4.14 13.34 -15.55
C ALA A 314 -4.65 13.30 -14.10
N ALA A 315 -5.53 12.34 -13.76
CA ALA A 315 -6.01 12.14 -12.41
C ALA A 315 -4.87 11.79 -11.44
N ASP A 316 -3.98 10.89 -11.84
CA ASP A 316 -2.83 10.48 -11.02
C ASP A 316 -1.79 11.63 -10.85
N MET A 317 -1.80 12.66 -11.73
CA MET A 317 -0.90 13.80 -11.67
C MET A 317 -1.53 15.05 -11.03
N VAL A 318 -2.74 14.97 -10.51
CA VAL A 318 -3.53 16.07 -9.91
C VAL A 318 -2.75 16.87 -8.87
N VAL A 319 -1.92 16.23 -8.05
CA VAL A 319 -1.11 16.90 -7.02
C VAL A 319 -0.15 17.92 -7.65
N LEU A 320 0.50 17.57 -8.77
CA LEU A 320 1.40 18.47 -9.49
C LEU A 320 0.63 19.49 -10.33
N THR A 321 -0.49 19.05 -10.91
CA THR A 321 -1.38 19.90 -11.71
C THR A 321 -1.97 21.03 -10.85
N ALA A 322 -2.44 20.75 -9.63
CA ALA A 322 -2.92 21.76 -8.70
C ALA A 322 -1.86 22.84 -8.42
N ALA A 323 -0.62 22.40 -8.19
CA ALA A 323 0.50 23.31 -7.92
C ALA A 323 0.86 24.16 -9.14
N SER A 324 0.85 23.57 -10.33
CA SER A 324 1.13 24.26 -11.59
C SER A 324 0.04 25.27 -11.95
N LEU A 325 -1.23 24.85 -11.97
CA LEU A 325 -2.37 25.72 -12.26
C LEU A 325 -2.54 26.83 -11.20
N GLY A 326 -2.25 26.50 -9.94
CA GLY A 326 -2.21 27.49 -8.86
C GLY A 326 -1.03 28.44 -8.94
N GLY A 327 -0.13 28.29 -9.93
CA GLY A 327 1.02 29.17 -10.17
C GLY A 327 2.03 29.15 -9.03
N LEU A 328 2.28 27.97 -8.43
CA LEU A 328 3.38 27.83 -7.48
C LEU A 328 4.74 27.90 -8.19
N PRO A 329 5.79 28.35 -7.49
CA PRO A 329 7.13 28.36 -8.05
C PRO A 329 7.62 26.94 -8.34
N THR A 330 8.48 26.76 -9.33
CA THR A 330 8.97 25.46 -9.82
C THR A 330 9.63 24.61 -8.74
N TRP A 331 10.25 25.23 -7.74
CA TRP A 331 10.80 24.50 -6.59
C TRP A 331 9.73 23.81 -5.74
N ALA A 332 8.57 24.43 -5.56
CA ALA A 332 7.47 23.84 -4.79
C ALA A 332 6.85 22.64 -5.54
N ILE A 333 6.74 22.73 -6.87
CA ILE A 333 6.33 21.61 -7.72
C ILE A 333 7.38 20.49 -7.66
N GLY A 334 8.66 20.85 -7.66
CA GLY A 334 9.77 19.90 -7.47
C GLY A 334 9.72 19.16 -6.13
N LEU A 335 9.31 19.83 -5.05
CA LEU A 335 9.09 19.18 -3.76
C LEU A 335 7.98 18.12 -3.85
N LEU A 336 6.86 18.42 -4.52
CA LEU A 336 5.79 17.45 -4.72
C LEU A 336 6.26 16.23 -5.52
N ALA A 337 7.01 16.45 -6.58
CA ALA A 337 7.60 15.37 -7.37
C ALA A 337 8.54 14.50 -6.51
N ALA A 338 9.39 15.13 -5.70
CA ALA A 338 10.29 14.43 -4.77
C ALA A 338 9.51 13.61 -3.72
N GLY A 339 8.45 14.19 -3.15
CA GLY A 339 7.56 13.48 -2.21
C GLY A 339 6.88 12.27 -2.83
N GLY A 340 6.31 12.43 -4.02
CA GLY A 340 5.66 11.34 -4.77
C GLY A 340 6.64 10.21 -5.12
N MET A 341 7.85 10.55 -5.57
CA MET A 341 8.92 9.58 -5.79
C MET A 341 9.32 8.87 -4.49
N SER A 342 9.50 9.62 -3.39
CA SER A 342 9.84 9.05 -2.07
C SER A 342 8.78 8.05 -1.60
N ALA A 343 7.49 8.38 -1.74
CA ALA A 343 6.38 7.52 -1.38
C ALA A 343 6.37 6.22 -2.22
N ALA A 344 6.50 6.36 -3.54
CA ALA A 344 6.50 5.22 -4.44
C ALA A 344 7.68 4.28 -4.20
N PHE A 345 8.91 4.82 -4.03
CA PHE A 345 10.11 4.01 -3.77
C PHE A 345 10.09 3.30 -2.42
N SER A 346 9.62 3.97 -1.36
CA SER A 346 9.54 3.34 -0.02
C SER A 346 8.64 2.12 -0.02
N THR A 347 7.49 2.23 -0.68
CA THR A 347 6.50 1.14 -0.77
C THR A 347 6.94 0.06 -1.75
N ALA A 348 7.44 0.43 -2.95
CA ALA A 348 7.95 -0.54 -3.92
C ALA A 348 9.07 -1.40 -3.33
N ALA A 349 10.03 -0.77 -2.62
CA ALA A 349 11.10 -1.49 -1.95
C ALA A 349 10.56 -2.48 -0.90
N GLY A 350 9.61 -2.05 -0.06
CA GLY A 350 8.99 -2.89 0.95
C GLY A 350 8.25 -4.10 0.36
N LEU A 351 7.49 -3.87 -0.72
CA LEU A 351 6.75 -4.91 -1.43
C LEU A 351 7.69 -5.92 -2.10
N LEU A 352 8.64 -5.47 -2.90
CA LEU A 352 9.61 -6.35 -3.59
C LEU A 352 10.42 -7.19 -2.59
N MET A 353 10.80 -6.60 -1.46
CA MET A 353 11.48 -7.33 -0.38
C MET A 353 10.57 -8.39 0.26
N THR A 354 9.30 -8.08 0.50
CA THR A 354 8.33 -9.04 1.08
C THR A 354 8.06 -10.21 0.13
N GLY A 355 7.83 -9.94 -1.16
CA GLY A 355 7.66 -10.99 -2.17
C GLY A 355 8.91 -11.87 -2.31
N SER A 356 10.09 -11.25 -2.28
CA SER A 356 11.38 -11.95 -2.30
C SER A 356 11.61 -12.83 -1.07
N ALA A 357 11.21 -12.36 0.12
CA ALA A 357 11.27 -13.11 1.36
C ALA A 357 10.30 -14.30 1.31
N SER A 358 9.05 -14.10 0.86
CA SER A 358 8.07 -15.18 0.70
C SER A 358 8.58 -16.28 -0.23
N PHE A 359 9.29 -15.93 -1.30
CA PHE A 359 9.92 -16.92 -2.16
C PHE A 359 11.08 -17.65 -1.46
N SER A 360 12.05 -16.89 -0.94
CA SER A 360 13.32 -17.44 -0.45
C SER A 360 13.22 -18.22 0.87
N TYR A 361 12.27 -17.87 1.73
CA TYR A 361 12.06 -18.54 3.04
C TYR A 361 10.89 -19.52 3.04
N ASP A 362 9.86 -19.29 2.22
CA ASP A 362 8.64 -20.09 2.28
C ASP A 362 8.50 -21.08 1.12
N ILE A 363 9.01 -20.77 -0.08
CA ILE A 363 8.91 -21.62 -1.26
C ILE A 363 10.23 -22.37 -1.52
N TYR A 364 11.35 -21.65 -1.65
CA TYR A 364 12.63 -22.20 -2.10
C TYR A 364 13.12 -23.40 -1.27
N PRO A 365 13.16 -23.34 0.08
CA PRO A 365 13.63 -24.46 0.90
C PRO A 365 12.67 -25.65 0.96
N ARG A 366 11.43 -25.50 0.51
CA ARG A 366 10.43 -26.57 0.57
C ARG A 366 10.22 -27.28 -0.76
N LEU A 367 10.24 -26.51 -1.85
CA LEU A 367 9.92 -27.05 -3.16
C LEU A 367 11.16 -27.24 -4.06
N ILE A 368 12.24 -26.46 -3.83
CA ILE A 368 13.38 -26.41 -4.75
C ILE A 368 14.62 -27.03 -4.11
N ASN A 369 15.03 -26.58 -2.92
CA ASN A 369 16.22 -27.07 -2.25
C ASN A 369 15.99 -27.27 -0.75
N PRO A 370 15.55 -28.45 -0.30
CA PRO A 370 15.31 -28.73 1.13
C PRO A 370 16.57 -28.62 2.01
N LYS A 371 17.76 -28.66 1.42
CA LYS A 371 19.05 -28.53 2.13
C LYS A 371 19.64 -27.12 2.00
N ALA A 372 18.85 -26.12 1.62
CA ALA A 372 19.32 -24.77 1.39
C ALA A 372 19.93 -24.15 2.66
N THR A 373 21.15 -23.68 2.53
CA THR A 373 21.84 -22.90 3.56
C THR A 373 21.27 -21.47 3.60
N GLU A 374 21.54 -20.71 4.67
CA GLU A 374 21.15 -19.28 4.74
C GLU A 374 21.77 -18.46 3.61
N ARG A 375 22.94 -18.86 3.14
CA ARG A 375 23.59 -18.25 1.97
C ARG A 375 22.81 -18.50 0.69
N ASP A 376 22.33 -19.73 0.48
CA ASP A 376 21.53 -20.11 -0.69
C ASP A 376 20.19 -19.33 -0.69
N LYS A 377 19.52 -19.23 0.45
CA LYS A 377 18.31 -18.43 0.62
C LYS A 377 18.55 -16.96 0.29
N SER A 378 19.69 -16.40 0.70
CA SER A 378 20.07 -15.01 0.41
C SER A 378 20.28 -14.79 -1.11
N TYR A 379 20.92 -15.72 -1.81
CA TYR A 379 21.06 -15.65 -3.26
C TYR A 379 19.72 -15.82 -3.99
N ALA A 380 18.89 -16.77 -3.54
CA ALA A 380 17.55 -16.98 -4.07
C ALA A 380 16.68 -15.70 -3.89
N ALA A 381 16.78 -15.05 -2.75
CA ALA A 381 16.09 -13.79 -2.50
C ALA A 381 16.52 -12.69 -3.50
N LYS A 382 17.82 -12.51 -3.72
CA LYS A 382 18.33 -11.49 -4.65
C LYS A 382 17.93 -11.79 -6.10
N GLY A 383 18.05 -13.05 -6.53
CA GLY A 383 17.63 -13.47 -7.87
C GLY A 383 16.14 -13.26 -8.09
N PHE A 384 15.31 -13.67 -7.12
CA PHE A 384 13.86 -13.51 -7.23
C PHE A 384 13.42 -12.05 -7.14
N PHE A 385 14.11 -11.22 -6.36
CA PHE A 385 13.88 -9.77 -6.31
C PHE A 385 14.01 -9.14 -7.71
N LEU A 386 15.07 -9.46 -8.43
CA LEU A 386 15.30 -8.94 -9.79
C LEU A 386 14.24 -9.47 -10.77
N LEU A 387 13.93 -10.76 -10.70
CA LEU A 387 12.88 -11.37 -11.52
C LEU A 387 11.52 -10.69 -11.25
N LEU A 388 11.16 -10.51 -9.98
CA LEU A 388 9.91 -9.89 -9.58
C LEU A 388 9.82 -8.44 -10.08
N ALA A 389 10.91 -7.68 -9.96
CA ALA A 389 10.98 -6.31 -10.45
C ALA A 389 10.83 -6.25 -11.99
N ALA A 390 11.44 -7.20 -12.71
CA ALA A 390 11.29 -7.30 -14.17
C ALA A 390 9.86 -7.65 -14.58
N VAL A 391 9.21 -8.60 -13.89
CA VAL A 391 7.80 -8.94 -14.13
C VAL A 391 6.89 -7.72 -13.90
N VAL A 392 7.07 -7.02 -12.78
CA VAL A 392 6.31 -5.81 -12.45
C VAL A 392 6.54 -4.73 -13.50
N MET A 393 7.79 -4.51 -13.93
CA MET A 393 8.11 -3.55 -15.00
C MET A 393 7.34 -3.86 -16.29
N VAL A 394 7.37 -5.11 -16.74
CA VAL A 394 6.65 -5.53 -17.96
C VAL A 394 5.15 -5.32 -17.83
N LEU A 395 4.56 -5.68 -16.69
CA LEU A 395 3.14 -5.47 -16.45
C LEU A 395 2.77 -3.97 -16.39
N THR A 396 3.69 -3.11 -15.93
CA THR A 396 3.47 -1.65 -15.88
C THR A 396 3.51 -0.99 -17.25
N LEU A 397 4.04 -1.63 -18.29
CA LEU A 397 4.04 -1.08 -19.65
C LEU A 397 2.61 -0.86 -20.19
N GLN A 398 1.64 -1.62 -19.72
CA GLN A 398 0.22 -1.45 -20.04
C GLN A 398 -0.46 -0.56 -18.99
N PRO A 399 -1.30 0.41 -19.39
CA PRO A 399 -2.06 1.23 -18.46
C PRO A 399 -3.26 0.43 -17.88
N TRP A 400 -3.23 0.16 -16.58
CA TRP A 400 -4.28 -0.63 -15.89
C TRP A 400 -5.40 0.25 -15.27
N GLY A 401 -5.34 1.55 -15.42
CA GLY A 401 -6.25 2.49 -14.77
C GLY A 401 -5.53 3.39 -13.75
N MET A 402 -6.26 4.01 -12.84
CA MET A 402 -5.69 4.89 -11.82
C MET A 402 -4.85 4.10 -10.80
N ILE A 403 -3.79 4.74 -10.28
CA ILE A 403 -2.89 4.15 -9.26
C ILE A 403 -3.67 3.63 -8.05
N ALA A 404 -4.66 4.39 -7.58
CA ALA A 404 -5.49 3.99 -6.43
C ALA A 404 -6.36 2.75 -6.72
N GLU A 405 -6.86 2.60 -7.93
CA GLU A 405 -7.69 1.45 -8.35
C GLU A 405 -6.84 0.18 -8.49
N ILE A 406 -5.65 0.28 -9.07
CA ILE A 406 -4.68 -0.83 -9.13
C ILE A 406 -4.31 -1.29 -7.70
N ALA A 407 -4.05 -0.32 -6.82
CA ALA A 407 -3.80 -0.63 -5.41
C ALA A 407 -4.99 -1.35 -4.77
N ALA A 408 -6.23 -0.85 -4.98
CA ALA A 408 -7.44 -1.45 -4.42
C ALA A 408 -7.65 -2.91 -4.85
N LEU A 409 -7.23 -3.29 -6.06
CA LEU A 409 -7.24 -4.69 -6.51
C LEU A 409 -6.34 -5.58 -5.63
N ALA A 410 -5.13 -5.12 -5.29
CA ALA A 410 -4.25 -5.85 -4.38
C ALA A 410 -4.87 -6.02 -2.98
N PHE A 411 -5.58 -4.99 -2.50
CA PHE A 411 -6.32 -5.06 -1.23
C PHE A 411 -7.50 -6.03 -1.30
N ALA A 412 -8.22 -6.09 -2.42
CA ALA A 412 -9.29 -7.05 -2.63
C ALA A 412 -8.76 -8.49 -2.55
N VAL A 413 -7.66 -8.80 -3.21
CA VAL A 413 -7.02 -10.12 -3.12
C VAL A 413 -6.60 -10.43 -1.69
N ALA A 414 -5.94 -9.51 -0.99
CA ALA A 414 -5.50 -9.69 0.40
C ALA A 414 -6.67 -9.89 1.36
N GLY A 415 -7.75 -9.11 1.17
CA GLY A 415 -8.98 -9.18 1.96
C GLY A 415 -9.76 -10.49 1.77
N ASN A 416 -9.75 -11.03 0.56
CA ASN A 416 -10.40 -12.31 0.26
C ASN A 416 -9.57 -13.53 0.71
N THR A 417 -8.26 -13.40 0.88
CA THR A 417 -7.39 -14.57 1.08
C THR A 417 -6.68 -14.58 2.43
N ILE A 418 -5.71 -13.69 2.61
CA ILE A 418 -4.83 -13.66 3.79
C ILE A 418 -5.61 -13.20 5.04
N PHE A 419 -6.47 -12.19 4.93
CA PHE A 419 -7.22 -11.66 6.06
C PHE A 419 -8.10 -12.72 6.75
N PRO A 420 -8.99 -13.49 6.05
CA PRO A 420 -9.76 -14.55 6.69
C PRO A 420 -8.90 -15.63 7.33
N ALA A 421 -7.80 -16.01 6.67
CA ALA A 421 -6.88 -17.03 7.20
C ALA A 421 -6.20 -16.56 8.49
N PHE A 422 -5.81 -15.29 8.57
CA PHE A 422 -5.25 -14.73 9.80
C PHE A 422 -6.28 -14.55 10.89
N LEU A 423 -7.44 -13.97 10.57
CA LEU A 423 -8.50 -13.72 11.55
C LEU A 423 -8.95 -15.00 12.23
N LEU A 424 -9.37 -16.01 11.45
CA LEU A 424 -9.78 -17.29 11.99
C LEU A 424 -8.61 -18.07 12.60
N GLY A 425 -7.41 -17.92 12.06
CA GLY A 425 -6.20 -18.51 12.64
C GLY A 425 -5.90 -18.01 14.06
N ILE A 426 -6.11 -16.74 14.32
CA ILE A 426 -5.87 -16.10 15.61
C ILE A 426 -6.99 -16.39 16.63
N TRP A 427 -8.26 -16.31 16.17
CA TRP A 427 -9.39 -16.27 17.08
C TRP A 427 -10.15 -17.58 17.21
N TRP A 428 -9.98 -18.50 16.28
CA TRP A 428 -10.75 -19.75 16.29
C TRP A 428 -9.85 -21.00 16.36
N PRO A 429 -9.71 -21.64 17.55
CA PRO A 429 -8.82 -22.78 17.76
C PRO A 429 -9.12 -23.99 16.88
N ARG A 430 -10.36 -24.11 16.37
CA ARG A 430 -10.79 -25.25 15.53
C ARG A 430 -10.36 -25.13 14.06
N ALA A 431 -9.97 -23.93 13.61
CA ALA A 431 -9.51 -23.71 12.24
C ALA A 431 -8.32 -24.62 11.91
N ASN A 432 -8.37 -25.34 10.78
CA ASN A 432 -7.38 -26.32 10.36
C ASN A 432 -6.83 -26.07 8.95
N ALA A 433 -5.87 -26.90 8.53
CA ALA A 433 -5.19 -26.76 7.23
C ALA A 433 -6.14 -26.85 6.03
N ALA A 434 -7.08 -27.79 6.05
CA ALA A 434 -8.04 -27.98 4.96
C ALA A 434 -8.92 -26.73 4.78
N GLY A 435 -9.43 -26.17 5.90
CA GLY A 435 -10.20 -24.94 5.89
C GLY A 435 -9.40 -23.77 5.34
N ALA A 436 -8.15 -23.59 5.79
CA ALA A 436 -7.29 -22.50 5.32
C ALA A 436 -6.99 -22.60 3.82
N ILE A 437 -6.67 -23.79 3.32
CA ILE A 437 -6.37 -24.03 1.90
C ILE A 437 -7.62 -23.76 1.05
N CYS A 438 -8.76 -24.37 1.40
CA CYS A 438 -10.01 -24.17 0.67
C CYS A 438 -10.44 -22.69 0.70
N GLY A 439 -10.33 -22.02 1.84
CA GLY A 439 -10.65 -20.61 1.96
C GLY A 439 -9.75 -19.72 1.10
N MET A 440 -8.44 -19.89 1.16
CA MET A 440 -7.51 -19.11 0.34
C MET A 440 -7.71 -19.34 -1.17
N LEU A 441 -7.99 -20.58 -1.61
CA LEU A 441 -8.30 -20.88 -3.01
C LEU A 441 -9.63 -20.23 -3.43
N THR A 442 -10.67 -20.34 -2.62
CA THR A 442 -11.95 -19.67 -2.85
C THR A 442 -11.76 -18.16 -2.96
N GLY A 443 -10.95 -17.57 -2.07
CA GLY A 443 -10.64 -16.14 -2.10
C GLY A 443 -9.92 -15.71 -3.38
N LEU A 444 -8.99 -16.51 -3.90
CA LEU A 444 -8.38 -16.26 -5.21
C LEU A 444 -9.41 -16.32 -6.34
N VAL A 445 -10.25 -17.34 -6.35
CA VAL A 445 -11.30 -17.47 -7.37
C VAL A 445 -12.23 -16.25 -7.35
N ILE A 446 -12.70 -15.83 -6.18
CA ILE A 446 -13.56 -14.64 -6.04
C ILE A 446 -12.85 -13.38 -6.54
N SER A 447 -11.58 -13.19 -6.19
CA SER A 447 -10.81 -12.00 -6.59
C SER A 447 -10.59 -11.88 -8.09
N PHE A 448 -10.46 -13.00 -8.80
CA PHE A 448 -10.21 -13.03 -10.23
C PHE A 448 -11.45 -13.43 -11.06
N ALA A 449 -12.55 -13.79 -10.40
CA ALA A 449 -13.80 -14.16 -11.08
C ALA A 449 -14.29 -13.13 -12.12
N PRO A 450 -14.26 -11.81 -11.85
CA PRO A 450 -14.65 -10.81 -12.85
C PRO A 450 -13.78 -10.80 -14.11
N PHE A 451 -12.49 -11.08 -13.99
CA PHE A 451 -11.60 -11.21 -15.15
C PHE A 451 -11.91 -12.47 -15.97
N ILE A 452 -12.25 -13.58 -15.30
CA ILE A 452 -12.56 -14.84 -15.95
C ILE A 452 -13.95 -14.79 -16.59
N ALA A 453 -14.90 -14.18 -15.90
CA ALA A 453 -16.29 -14.06 -16.36
C ALA A 453 -16.44 -13.09 -17.53
N GLY A 454 -15.61 -12.02 -17.58
CA GLY A 454 -15.71 -10.97 -18.57
C GLY A 454 -17.15 -10.44 -18.71
N ASP A 455 -17.57 -10.14 -19.93
CA ASP A 455 -18.93 -9.71 -20.24
C ASP A 455 -19.95 -10.87 -20.29
N SER A 456 -19.47 -12.12 -20.21
CA SER A 456 -20.33 -13.31 -20.34
C SER A 456 -21.20 -13.56 -19.11
N LEU A 457 -20.76 -13.12 -17.92
CA LEU A 457 -21.48 -13.29 -16.66
C LEU A 457 -21.55 -11.97 -15.87
N PRO A 458 -22.36 -11.00 -16.30
CA PRO A 458 -22.43 -9.67 -15.70
C PRO A 458 -22.79 -9.69 -14.21
N LEU A 459 -23.55 -10.69 -13.76
CA LEU A 459 -23.90 -10.87 -12.35
C LEU A 459 -22.66 -11.08 -11.48
N VAL A 460 -21.64 -11.79 -11.98
CA VAL A 460 -20.38 -12.03 -11.25
C VAL A 460 -19.62 -10.72 -11.07
N SER A 461 -19.52 -9.91 -12.11
CA SER A 461 -18.86 -8.60 -12.06
C SER A 461 -19.61 -7.60 -11.17
N GLN A 462 -20.93 -7.71 -11.06
CA GLN A 462 -21.76 -6.89 -10.16
C GLN A 462 -21.61 -7.31 -8.70
N LEU A 463 -21.60 -8.62 -8.41
CA LEU A 463 -21.48 -9.14 -7.05
C LEU A 463 -20.05 -9.02 -6.50
N PHE A 464 -19.07 -9.18 -7.35
CA PHE A 464 -17.65 -9.18 -7.00
C PHE A 464 -16.85 -8.18 -7.84
N PRO A 465 -17.11 -6.85 -7.74
CA PRO A 465 -16.33 -5.90 -8.51
C PRO A 465 -14.84 -6.00 -8.11
N LEU A 466 -13.94 -5.86 -9.08
CA LEU A 466 -12.50 -6.08 -8.91
C LEU A 466 -11.89 -5.37 -7.69
N THR A 467 -12.30 -4.14 -7.44
CA THR A 467 -11.75 -3.30 -6.36
C THR A 467 -12.50 -3.41 -5.04
N SER A 468 -13.69 -4.04 -5.02
CA SER A 468 -14.57 -4.10 -3.85
C SER A 468 -15.12 -5.50 -3.53
N SER A 469 -14.56 -6.54 -4.16
CA SER A 469 -15.00 -7.92 -4.01
C SER A 469 -14.90 -8.49 -2.60
N ALA A 470 -13.99 -7.98 -1.75
CA ALA A 470 -13.80 -8.57 -0.43
C ALA A 470 -14.91 -8.20 0.57
N PHE A 471 -15.77 -7.26 0.27
CA PHE A 471 -16.97 -6.97 1.09
C PHE A 471 -17.88 -8.20 1.23
N ILE A 472 -18.18 -8.85 0.11
CA ILE A 472 -18.95 -10.11 0.08
C ILE A 472 -18.02 -11.31 0.18
N GLY A 473 -16.88 -11.25 -0.49
CA GLY A 473 -15.96 -12.36 -0.62
C GLY A 473 -15.31 -12.79 0.69
N ALA A 474 -14.85 -11.87 1.53
CA ALA A 474 -14.20 -12.25 2.80
C ALA A 474 -15.16 -13.00 3.77
N PRO A 475 -16.40 -12.53 4.01
CA PRO A 475 -17.38 -13.31 4.77
C PRO A 475 -17.67 -14.69 4.16
N LEU A 476 -17.80 -14.78 2.83
CA LEU A 476 -18.03 -16.07 2.14
C LEU A 476 -16.84 -17.00 2.33
N VAL A 477 -15.62 -16.51 2.20
CA VAL A 477 -14.39 -17.27 2.46
C VAL A 477 -14.34 -17.75 3.91
N MET A 478 -14.70 -16.91 4.87
CA MET A 478 -14.77 -17.31 6.29
C MET A 478 -15.78 -18.45 6.50
N ILE A 479 -16.94 -18.39 5.86
CA ILE A 479 -17.94 -19.47 5.89
C ILE A 479 -17.34 -20.76 5.32
N VAL A 480 -16.70 -20.70 4.15
CA VAL A 480 -16.02 -21.87 3.53
C VAL A 480 -14.97 -22.45 4.46
N MET A 481 -14.14 -21.60 5.08
CA MET A 481 -13.12 -22.02 6.05
C MET A 481 -13.75 -22.72 7.26
N ILE A 482 -14.83 -22.16 7.82
CA ILE A 482 -15.52 -22.70 8.98
C ILE A 482 -16.13 -24.07 8.63
N VAL A 483 -16.91 -24.15 7.56
CA VAL A 483 -17.57 -25.40 7.14
C VAL A 483 -16.53 -26.47 6.85
N THR A 484 -15.52 -26.19 6.05
CA THR A 484 -14.45 -27.15 5.74
C THR A 484 -13.70 -27.58 6.99
N SER A 485 -13.40 -26.67 7.90
CA SER A 485 -12.72 -27.04 9.16
C SER A 485 -13.58 -27.89 10.06
N LEU A 486 -14.88 -27.71 10.09
CA LEU A 486 -15.79 -28.55 10.90
C LEU A 486 -15.94 -29.95 10.31
N LEU A 487 -15.91 -30.08 8.99
CA LEU A 487 -16.05 -31.35 8.28
C LEU A 487 -14.77 -32.19 8.21
N THR A 488 -13.62 -31.61 8.56
CA THR A 488 -12.31 -32.26 8.49
C THR A 488 -11.66 -32.43 9.86
N THR A 489 -10.52 -33.11 9.91
CA THR A 489 -9.81 -33.40 11.17
C THR A 489 -9.39 -32.10 11.90
N PRO A 490 -9.56 -32.03 13.23
CA PRO A 490 -9.12 -30.87 14.01
C PRO A 490 -7.60 -30.70 13.98
N PRO A 491 -7.08 -29.46 14.18
CA PRO A 491 -5.66 -29.26 14.37
C PRO A 491 -5.16 -29.94 15.66
N SER A 492 -3.85 -30.07 15.82
CA SER A 492 -3.25 -30.71 16.98
C SER A 492 -3.72 -30.09 18.31
N ALA A 493 -3.71 -30.89 19.39
CA ALA A 493 -4.08 -30.39 20.72
C ALA A 493 -3.14 -29.24 21.16
N ALA A 494 -1.86 -29.33 20.80
CA ALA A 494 -0.87 -28.30 21.09
C ALA A 494 -1.22 -26.93 20.48
N ILE A 495 -1.56 -26.90 19.20
CA ILE A 495 -1.97 -25.65 18.53
C ILE A 495 -3.28 -25.11 19.09
N ARG A 496 -4.25 -25.96 19.38
CA ARG A 496 -5.52 -25.53 19.99
C ARG A 496 -5.29 -24.88 21.35
N LEU A 497 -4.44 -25.50 22.19
CA LEU A 497 -4.09 -24.95 23.49
C LEU A 497 -3.33 -23.62 23.38
N PHE A 498 -2.35 -23.56 22.48
CA PHE A 498 -1.59 -22.35 22.20
C PHE A 498 -2.52 -21.18 21.78
N VAL A 499 -3.44 -21.41 20.84
CA VAL A 499 -4.38 -20.38 20.40
C VAL A 499 -5.36 -19.98 21.50
N SER A 500 -5.83 -20.92 22.35
CA SER A 500 -6.83 -20.62 23.38
C SER A 500 -6.25 -19.97 24.64
N ARG A 501 -4.99 -20.19 24.95
CA ARG A 501 -4.33 -19.69 26.18
C ARG A 501 -3.23 -18.69 25.88
N ASP A 502 -2.16 -19.11 25.21
CA ASP A 502 -0.93 -18.31 25.09
C ASP A 502 -1.10 -17.09 24.19
N VAL A 503 -2.00 -17.17 23.20
CA VAL A 503 -2.25 -16.05 22.26
C VAL A 503 -3.10 -14.95 22.90
N HIS A 504 -3.94 -15.29 23.92
CA HIS A 504 -4.91 -14.36 24.52
C HIS A 504 -4.62 -13.99 25.97
N ASP A 505 -3.70 -14.69 26.66
CA ASP A 505 -3.35 -14.34 28.04
C ASP A 505 -2.70 -12.95 28.13
N CYS A 506 -3.42 -12.05 28.82
CA CYS A 506 -2.97 -10.68 29.07
C CYS A 506 -2.04 -10.52 30.29
N HIS A 507 -1.67 -11.63 30.93
CA HIS A 507 -0.85 -11.63 32.13
C HIS A 507 0.59 -11.92 31.78
N GLU A 508 1.36 -10.89 31.44
CA GLU A 508 2.81 -10.73 31.56
C GLU A 508 3.35 -9.73 30.53
N GLU A 509 3.65 -8.55 30.98
CA GLU A 509 4.68 -7.55 30.65
C GLU A 509 4.22 -6.12 30.85
#